data_a3e7f2f4e7b81862773203cdd204a2e1
#
_entry.id   a3e7f2f4e7b81862773203cdd204a2e1
#
_cell.length_a   1.000
_cell.length_b   1.000
_cell.length_c   1.000
_cell.angle_alpha   90.00
_cell.angle_beta   90.00
_cell.angle_gamma   90.00
#
_symmetry.space_group_name_H-M   'P 1'
#
loop_
_entity.id
_entity.type
_entity.pdbx_description
1 polymer ?
#
loop_
_entity_poly.entity_id
_entity_poly.type
_entity_poly.pdbx_seq_one_letter_code
_entity_poly.pdbx_strand_id
1 'polypeptide(L)'
;VQKEVKIELPAPEVWVSLEGCQPEPPDNRCSTIPSLVISAKEPLPNESIMRIQGAFGSEPFSCTGETCVLPMRPTGPKGETVQFWADSSFGDSSQRYTALVRVLPWGDFMSPEGRRSDPRLYYVDVLSSQWRGQRPASCSDIWQALPDVGGLPAWLSSPQSADELRSSISYYYLAGILIQNGAVDAGMCPNDGLQKDGVANACGVQVAMPEVLEWQNRFDAEIMQVSQDTGVPAQLVKNI
;
A
#
# COMPACT_ATOMS: atom_id res chain seq x y z
N VAL A 1 14.72 45.16 13.70
CA VAL A 1 14.95 43.75 13.33
C VAL A 1 13.97 43.40 12.23
N GLN A 2 14.45 43.27 11.00
CA GLN A 2 13.62 42.70 9.91
C GLN A 2 13.54 41.20 10.12
N LYS A 3 12.30 40.68 10.23
CA LYS A 3 12.05 39.26 10.30
C LYS A 3 11.60 38.81 8.92
N GLU A 4 12.42 37.98 8.28
CA GLU A 4 12.06 37.36 7.00
C GLU A 4 11.02 36.27 7.27
N VAL A 5 9.85 36.38 6.65
CA VAL A 5 8.77 35.38 6.72
C VAL A 5 8.76 34.65 5.38
N LYS A 6 9.14 33.39 5.38
CA LYS A 6 9.03 32.52 4.21
C LYS A 6 7.58 32.05 4.10
N ILE A 7 6.89 32.44 3.03
CA ILE A 7 5.54 31.96 2.71
C ILE A 7 5.69 30.85 1.68
N GLU A 8 5.25 29.65 1.99
CA GLU A 8 5.13 28.55 1.02
C GLU A 8 3.74 28.61 0.41
N LEU A 9 3.69 28.81 -0.90
CA LEU A 9 2.43 28.76 -1.65
C LEU A 9 2.07 27.31 -1.95
N PRO A 10 0.76 26.97 -1.96
CA PRO A 10 0.32 25.63 -2.31
C PRO A 10 0.61 25.35 -3.79
N ALA A 11 1.21 24.20 -4.07
CA ALA A 11 1.45 23.73 -5.44
C ALA A 11 0.17 23.16 -6.06
N PRO A 12 0.11 23.03 -7.41
CA PRO A 12 -1.01 22.39 -8.10
C PRO A 12 -1.36 21.03 -7.52
N GLU A 13 -2.65 20.77 -7.29
CA GLU A 13 -3.18 19.47 -6.91
C GLU A 13 -3.33 18.60 -8.15
N VAL A 14 -2.95 17.32 -8.07
CA VAL A 14 -3.09 16.36 -9.17
C VAL A 14 -3.64 15.05 -8.64
N TRP A 15 -4.57 14.43 -9.36
CA TRP A 15 -5.12 13.12 -9.01
C TRP A 15 -5.44 12.28 -10.25
N VAL A 16 -5.68 10.98 -10.02
CA VAL A 16 -6.03 10.03 -11.07
C VAL A 16 -7.38 9.36 -10.77
N SER A 17 -8.11 9.07 -11.84
CA SER A 17 -9.37 8.33 -11.83
C SER A 17 -9.50 7.48 -13.10
N LEU A 18 -10.59 6.72 -13.23
CA LEU A 18 -10.90 5.95 -14.43
C LEU A 18 -12.18 6.48 -15.08
N GLU A 19 -12.22 6.43 -16.42
CA GLU A 19 -13.39 6.70 -17.24
C GLU A 19 -13.67 5.51 -18.16
N GLY A 20 -14.97 5.22 -18.36
CA GLY A 20 -15.46 4.15 -19.25
C GLY A 20 -15.79 2.85 -18.51
N CYS A 21 -15.06 2.45 -17.50
CA CYS A 21 -15.39 1.36 -16.60
C CYS A 21 -14.88 1.69 -15.21
N GLN A 22 -15.72 1.46 -14.20
CA GLN A 22 -15.33 1.52 -12.79
C GLN A 22 -15.25 0.08 -12.27
N PRO A 23 -14.03 -0.47 -12.13
CA PRO A 23 -13.87 -1.83 -11.63
C PRO A 23 -14.32 -1.90 -10.17
N GLU A 24 -15.18 -2.85 -9.85
CA GLU A 24 -15.71 -3.06 -8.51
C GLU A 24 -15.02 -4.24 -7.83
N PRO A 25 -14.56 -4.07 -6.57
CA PRO A 25 -14.04 -5.18 -5.76
C PRO A 25 -15.12 -6.26 -5.53
N PRO A 26 -14.73 -7.54 -5.30
CA PRO A 26 -13.34 -8.02 -5.26
C PRO A 26 -12.74 -8.32 -6.64
N ASP A 27 -13.55 -8.37 -7.67
CA ASP A 27 -13.14 -8.95 -8.95
C ASP A 27 -12.45 -7.94 -9.87
N ASN A 28 -12.62 -6.64 -9.66
CA ASN A 28 -12.07 -5.57 -10.51
C ASN A 28 -12.28 -5.78 -12.01
N ARG A 29 -13.49 -6.24 -12.37
CA ARG A 29 -13.85 -6.60 -13.74
C ARG A 29 -14.32 -5.41 -14.53
N CYS A 30 -13.88 -5.35 -15.78
CA CYS A 30 -14.35 -4.41 -16.78
C CYS A 30 -14.74 -5.16 -18.07
N SER A 31 -15.86 -4.79 -18.69
CA SER A 31 -16.25 -5.29 -20.01
C SER A 31 -15.52 -4.59 -21.15
N THR A 32 -14.93 -3.45 -20.89
CA THR A 32 -14.11 -2.66 -21.81
C THR A 32 -12.88 -2.14 -21.05
N ILE A 33 -11.80 -1.91 -21.75
CA ILE A 33 -10.62 -1.27 -21.16
C ILE A 33 -10.96 0.21 -20.95
N PRO A 34 -10.90 0.73 -19.69
CA PRO A 34 -11.15 2.14 -19.41
C PRO A 34 -9.98 3.03 -19.85
N SER A 35 -10.17 4.34 -19.74
CA SER A 35 -9.10 5.32 -19.84
C SER A 35 -8.66 5.76 -18.45
N LEU A 36 -7.35 5.97 -18.26
CA LEU A 36 -6.82 6.66 -17.08
C LEU A 36 -7.02 8.17 -17.28
N VAL A 37 -7.70 8.79 -16.34
CA VAL A 37 -7.92 10.25 -16.35
C VAL A 37 -7.03 10.85 -15.28
N ILE A 38 -6.13 11.74 -15.70
CA ILE A 38 -5.33 12.57 -14.82
C ILE A 38 -5.96 13.94 -14.80
N SER A 39 -6.34 14.40 -13.61
CA SER A 39 -6.92 15.73 -13.42
C SER A 39 -6.03 16.56 -12.50
N ALA A 40 -6.03 17.87 -12.71
CA ALA A 40 -5.30 18.81 -11.88
C ALA A 40 -6.14 20.03 -11.56
N LYS A 41 -5.81 20.68 -10.45
CA LYS A 41 -6.45 21.91 -10.00
C LYS A 41 -5.40 22.87 -9.48
N GLU A 42 -5.49 24.11 -9.92
CA GLU A 42 -4.68 25.21 -9.40
C GLU A 42 -5.34 25.78 -8.12
N PRO A 43 -4.66 25.76 -6.98
CA PRO A 43 -5.21 26.32 -5.75
C PRO A 43 -5.09 27.85 -5.64
N LEU A 44 -4.18 28.47 -6.43
CA LEU A 44 -3.98 29.91 -6.40
C LEU A 44 -5.07 30.65 -7.18
N PRO A 45 -5.66 31.73 -6.62
CA PRO A 45 -6.67 32.52 -7.33
C PRO A 45 -6.06 33.20 -8.56
N ASN A 46 -6.83 33.22 -9.64
CA ASN A 46 -6.46 33.81 -10.95
C ASN A 46 -5.35 33.07 -11.72
N GLU A 47 -4.89 31.96 -11.22
CA GLU A 47 -3.99 31.06 -11.92
C GLU A 47 -4.74 29.82 -12.44
N SER A 48 -4.12 29.10 -13.36
CA SER A 48 -4.71 27.95 -14.02
C SER A 48 -3.69 26.86 -14.33
N ILE A 49 -4.14 25.63 -14.52
CA ILE A 49 -3.29 24.57 -15.01
C ILE A 49 -3.03 24.78 -16.50
N MET A 50 -1.77 24.92 -16.86
CA MET A 50 -1.35 25.07 -18.25
C MET A 50 -1.34 23.75 -18.98
N ARG A 51 -0.83 22.72 -18.32
CA ARG A 51 -0.73 21.38 -18.91
C ARG A 51 -0.51 20.31 -17.84
N ILE A 52 -0.90 19.10 -18.19
CA ILE A 52 -0.54 17.86 -17.49
C ILE A 52 0.38 17.07 -18.40
N GLN A 53 1.52 16.63 -17.89
CA GLN A 53 2.50 15.89 -18.68
C GLN A 53 3.13 14.75 -17.88
N GLY A 54 3.77 13.83 -18.61
CA GLY A 54 4.38 12.66 -18.01
C GLY A 54 4.81 11.62 -19.02
N ALA A 55 4.85 10.38 -18.56
CA ALA A 55 5.11 9.23 -19.41
C ALA A 55 4.28 8.01 -18.97
N PHE A 56 3.72 7.28 -19.91
CA PHE A 56 3.08 5.99 -19.70
C PHE A 56 4.05 4.90 -20.16
N GLY A 57 4.67 4.21 -19.21
CA GLY A 57 5.83 3.38 -19.49
C GLY A 57 6.96 4.21 -20.06
N SER A 58 7.32 3.96 -21.33
CA SER A 58 8.32 4.74 -22.08
C SER A 58 7.72 5.82 -22.99
N GLU A 59 6.40 5.90 -23.12
CA GLU A 59 5.72 6.82 -24.04
C GLU A 59 5.40 8.14 -23.33
N PRO A 60 6.03 9.27 -23.73
CA PRO A 60 5.72 10.57 -23.16
C PRO A 60 4.34 11.06 -23.60
N PHE A 61 3.66 11.80 -22.75
CA PHE A 61 2.42 12.50 -23.06
C PHE A 61 2.42 13.93 -22.53
N SER A 62 1.61 14.78 -23.16
CA SER A 62 1.36 16.14 -22.71
C SER A 62 -0.04 16.57 -23.15
N CYS A 63 -0.86 17.01 -22.21
CA CYS A 63 -2.23 17.47 -22.42
C CYS A 63 -2.34 18.92 -21.95
N THR A 64 -2.96 19.79 -22.70
CA THR A 64 -3.22 21.19 -22.31
C THR A 64 -4.41 21.27 -21.38
N GLY A 65 -4.31 22.07 -20.30
CA GLY A 65 -5.39 22.31 -19.35
C GLY A 65 -5.44 21.30 -18.20
N GLU A 66 -6.60 21.22 -17.56
CA GLU A 66 -6.81 20.57 -16.26
C GLU A 66 -7.07 19.05 -16.31
N THR A 67 -7.20 18.48 -17.50
CA THR A 67 -7.53 17.07 -17.67
C THR A 67 -6.74 16.45 -18.80
N CYS A 68 -6.22 15.25 -18.55
CA CYS A 68 -5.53 14.42 -19.52
C CYS A 68 -6.13 13.01 -19.51
N VAL A 69 -6.67 12.57 -20.64
CA VAL A 69 -7.27 11.25 -20.81
C VAL A 69 -6.29 10.35 -21.56
N LEU A 70 -5.83 9.31 -20.91
CA LEU A 70 -4.87 8.34 -21.46
C LEU A 70 -5.58 7.01 -21.70
N PRO A 71 -5.74 6.58 -22.96
CA PRO A 71 -6.26 5.25 -23.25
C PRO A 71 -5.36 4.18 -22.62
N MET A 72 -5.95 3.31 -21.81
CA MET A 72 -5.22 2.18 -21.27
C MET A 72 -5.15 1.04 -22.28
N ARG A 73 -4.17 0.18 -22.12
CA ARG A 73 -3.92 -0.99 -22.96
C ARG A 73 -3.63 -2.20 -22.09
N PRO A 74 -3.79 -3.43 -22.62
CA PRO A 74 -3.34 -4.61 -21.91
C PRO A 74 -1.87 -4.50 -21.51
N THR A 75 -1.62 -4.77 -20.23
CA THR A 75 -0.27 -4.80 -19.65
C THR A 75 0.13 -6.22 -19.30
N GLY A 76 1.37 -6.44 -18.91
CA GLY A 76 1.74 -7.70 -18.25
C GLY A 76 1.29 -7.71 -16.77
N PRO A 77 1.45 -8.86 -16.07
CA PRO A 77 1.08 -8.99 -14.65
C PRO A 77 1.77 -7.99 -13.72
N LYS A 78 2.94 -7.50 -14.10
CA LYS A 78 3.68 -6.48 -13.34
C LYS A 78 3.09 -5.08 -13.49
N GLY A 79 2.19 -4.88 -14.47
CA GLY A 79 1.65 -3.57 -14.79
C GLY A 79 2.63 -2.65 -15.51
N GLU A 80 2.18 -1.44 -15.80
CA GLU A 80 2.97 -0.34 -16.35
C GLU A 80 2.89 0.88 -15.44
N THR A 81 4.01 1.58 -15.28
CA THR A 81 4.06 2.80 -14.47
C THR A 81 3.72 4.01 -15.32
N VAL A 82 2.81 4.84 -14.82
CA VAL A 82 2.50 6.17 -15.35
C VAL A 82 3.12 7.20 -14.41
N GLN A 83 4.04 8.03 -14.92
CA GLN A 83 4.53 9.21 -14.20
C GLN A 83 3.78 10.43 -14.69
N PHE A 84 3.42 11.35 -13.80
CA PHE A 84 2.67 12.54 -14.16
C PHE A 84 2.88 13.69 -13.19
N TRP A 85 2.70 14.92 -13.70
CA TRP A 85 2.67 16.18 -12.94
C TRP A 85 1.93 17.24 -13.74
N ALA A 86 1.57 18.33 -13.09
CA ALA A 86 0.91 19.47 -13.71
C ALA A 86 1.77 20.73 -13.58
N ASP A 87 1.78 21.55 -14.62
CA ASP A 87 2.43 22.87 -14.64
C ASP A 87 1.36 23.97 -14.55
N SER A 88 1.60 24.96 -13.69
CA SER A 88 0.74 26.12 -13.45
C SER A 88 1.14 27.32 -14.30
N SER A 89 0.18 28.20 -14.57
CA SER A 89 0.44 29.53 -15.15
C SER A 89 1.25 30.44 -14.22
N PHE A 90 1.25 30.14 -12.92
CA PHE A 90 2.11 30.81 -11.92
C PHE A 90 3.60 30.55 -12.16
N GLY A 91 3.94 29.48 -12.89
CA GLY A 91 5.31 29.11 -13.24
C GLY A 91 5.92 28.03 -12.33
N ASP A 92 5.13 27.47 -11.44
CA ASP A 92 5.51 26.29 -10.65
C ASP A 92 4.89 25.01 -11.22
N SER A 93 5.21 23.88 -10.60
CA SER A 93 4.70 22.57 -10.98
C SER A 93 4.33 21.78 -9.73
N SER A 94 3.38 20.88 -9.86
CA SER A 94 3.12 19.89 -8.83
C SER A 94 4.32 18.97 -8.61
N GLN A 95 4.30 18.21 -7.53
CA GLN A 95 5.23 17.09 -7.39
C GLN A 95 5.01 16.07 -8.51
N ARG A 96 6.04 15.28 -8.79
CA ARG A 96 5.94 14.15 -9.71
C ARG A 96 5.35 12.96 -8.99
N TYR A 97 4.23 12.49 -9.51
CA TYR A 97 3.51 11.34 -8.97
C TYR A 97 3.62 10.14 -9.88
N THR A 98 3.27 8.98 -9.34
CA THR A 98 3.22 7.73 -10.11
C THR A 98 1.90 7.02 -9.88
N ALA A 99 1.46 6.29 -10.89
CA ALA A 99 0.41 5.30 -10.83
C ALA A 99 0.92 4.01 -11.45
N LEU A 100 0.71 2.89 -10.79
CA LEU A 100 0.90 1.57 -11.40
C LEU A 100 -0.45 1.14 -11.97
N VAL A 101 -0.48 0.87 -13.26
CA VAL A 101 -1.70 0.47 -14.00
C VAL A 101 -1.56 -0.97 -14.44
N ARG A 102 -2.59 -1.81 -14.17
CA ARG A 102 -2.68 -3.16 -14.71
C ARG A 102 -3.98 -3.37 -15.43
N VAL A 103 -3.87 -3.89 -16.63
CA VAL A 103 -4.98 -4.32 -17.47
C VAL A 103 -4.65 -5.69 -18.00
N LEU A 104 -5.34 -6.71 -17.52
CA LEU A 104 -5.09 -8.10 -17.89
C LEU A 104 -6.35 -8.68 -18.55
N PRO A 105 -6.24 -9.38 -19.71
CA PRO A 105 -7.33 -10.15 -20.23
C PRO A 105 -7.82 -11.16 -19.19
N TRP A 106 -9.13 -11.18 -18.90
CA TRP A 106 -9.68 -12.06 -17.86
C TRP A 106 -9.45 -13.55 -18.16
N GLY A 107 -9.26 -13.89 -19.45
CA GLY A 107 -8.94 -15.25 -19.90
C GLY A 107 -7.59 -15.78 -19.40
N ASP A 108 -6.64 -14.88 -19.14
CA ASP A 108 -5.32 -15.22 -18.64
C ASP A 108 -5.27 -15.33 -17.10
N PHE A 109 -6.39 -15.02 -16.46
CA PHE A 109 -6.56 -15.04 -15.03
C PHE A 109 -7.25 -16.34 -14.62
N MET A 110 -6.53 -17.25 -14.00
CA MET A 110 -7.16 -18.41 -13.35
C MET A 110 -7.78 -17.93 -12.04
N SER A 111 -9.13 -17.90 -12.01
CA SER A 111 -9.85 -17.75 -10.73
C SER A 111 -9.35 -18.84 -9.76
N PRO A 112 -9.12 -18.54 -8.48
CA PRO A 112 -8.76 -19.53 -7.46
C PRO A 112 -9.73 -20.72 -7.41
N GLU A 113 -10.94 -20.55 -7.93
CA GLU A 113 -12.00 -21.57 -7.98
C GLU A 113 -11.98 -22.42 -9.27
N GLY A 114 -10.97 -22.29 -10.13
CA GLY A 114 -10.86 -23.09 -11.36
C GLY A 114 -11.95 -22.83 -12.41
N ARG A 115 -12.75 -21.76 -12.28
CA ARG A 115 -13.76 -21.39 -13.28
C ARG A 115 -13.07 -20.76 -14.48
N ARG A 116 -13.43 -21.23 -15.69
CA ARG A 116 -13.01 -20.59 -16.92
C ARG A 116 -13.50 -19.15 -16.93
N SER A 117 -12.58 -18.22 -16.98
CA SER A 117 -12.84 -16.79 -17.10
C SER A 117 -13.46 -16.45 -18.46
N ASP A 118 -14.37 -15.48 -18.50
CA ASP A 118 -14.92 -14.96 -19.77
C ASP A 118 -13.82 -14.17 -20.51
N PRO A 119 -13.44 -14.59 -21.74
CA PRO A 119 -12.36 -13.94 -22.50
C PRO A 119 -12.71 -12.51 -22.95
N ARG A 120 -13.94 -12.06 -22.73
CA ARG A 120 -14.42 -10.71 -23.08
C ARG A 120 -14.28 -9.71 -21.95
N LEU A 121 -13.77 -10.13 -20.80
CA LEU A 121 -13.60 -9.28 -19.64
C LEU A 121 -12.11 -8.95 -19.41
N TYR A 122 -11.88 -7.84 -18.76
CA TYR A 122 -10.57 -7.39 -18.33
C TYR A 122 -10.55 -7.25 -16.82
N TYR A 123 -9.44 -7.64 -16.23
CA TYR A 123 -9.08 -7.20 -14.88
C TYR A 123 -8.39 -5.85 -14.99
N VAL A 124 -8.83 -4.87 -14.20
CA VAL A 124 -8.26 -3.51 -14.22
C VAL A 124 -8.02 -3.04 -12.81
N ASP A 125 -6.80 -2.60 -12.53
CA ASP A 125 -6.51 -1.86 -11.31
C ASP A 125 -5.55 -0.69 -11.55
N VAL A 126 -5.60 0.29 -10.64
CA VAL A 126 -4.71 1.44 -10.61
C VAL A 126 -4.28 1.67 -9.17
N LEU A 127 -2.98 1.59 -8.92
CA LEU A 127 -2.38 1.86 -7.62
C LEU A 127 -1.65 3.21 -7.66
N SER A 128 -2.16 4.19 -6.94
CA SER A 128 -1.56 5.53 -6.82
C SER A 128 -1.96 6.19 -5.51
N SER A 129 -1.03 6.92 -4.89
CA SER A 129 -1.33 7.82 -3.75
C SER A 129 -2.25 9.00 -4.14
N GLN A 130 -2.44 9.23 -5.44
CA GLN A 130 -3.27 10.29 -6.02
C GLN A 130 -4.61 9.74 -6.54
N TRP A 131 -5.00 8.53 -6.17
CA TRP A 131 -6.26 7.96 -6.60
C TRP A 131 -7.47 8.71 -6.03
N ARG A 132 -8.36 9.15 -6.92
CA ARG A 132 -9.69 9.70 -6.58
C ARG A 132 -10.74 8.98 -7.41
N GLY A 133 -11.08 7.76 -7.02
CA GLY A 133 -12.21 7.02 -7.57
C GLY A 133 -13.55 7.62 -7.10
N GLN A 134 -14.66 7.09 -7.62
CA GLN A 134 -16.01 7.50 -7.21
C GLN A 134 -16.33 7.14 -5.75
N ARG A 135 -15.56 6.22 -5.15
CA ARG A 135 -15.62 5.89 -3.72
C ARG A 135 -14.23 6.09 -3.12
N PRO A 136 -14.12 6.63 -1.90
CA PRO A 136 -12.87 6.52 -1.18
C PRO A 136 -12.52 5.04 -1.09
N ALA A 137 -11.34 4.66 -1.60
CA ALA A 137 -10.88 3.28 -1.52
C ALA A 137 -10.78 2.90 -0.04
N SER A 138 -11.49 1.85 0.36
CA SER A 138 -11.24 1.24 1.67
C SER A 138 -9.90 0.49 1.62
N CYS A 139 -9.29 0.23 2.77
CA CYS A 139 -8.07 -0.59 2.81
C CYS A 139 -8.31 -1.98 2.20
N SER A 140 -9.50 -2.56 2.40
CA SER A 140 -9.90 -3.83 1.78
C SER A 140 -9.96 -3.76 0.26
N ASP A 141 -10.46 -2.65 -0.31
CA ASP A 141 -10.54 -2.46 -1.76
C ASP A 141 -9.15 -2.39 -2.40
N ILE A 142 -8.20 -1.73 -1.74
CA ILE A 142 -6.81 -1.62 -2.24
C ILE A 142 -6.15 -3.00 -2.27
N TRP A 143 -6.35 -3.81 -1.25
CA TRP A 143 -5.70 -5.12 -1.14
C TRP A 143 -6.33 -6.19 -2.01
N GLN A 144 -7.64 -6.12 -2.22
CA GLN A 144 -8.37 -6.99 -3.13
C GLN A 144 -8.12 -6.66 -4.60
N ALA A 145 -7.66 -5.43 -4.88
CA ALA A 145 -7.33 -4.96 -6.22
C ALA A 145 -5.97 -5.42 -6.74
N LEU A 146 -5.12 -6.01 -5.91
CA LEU A 146 -3.81 -6.53 -6.32
C LEU A 146 -3.96 -8.02 -6.67
N PRO A 147 -3.99 -8.42 -7.97
CA PRO A 147 -3.98 -9.84 -8.29
C PRO A 147 -2.66 -10.43 -7.81
N ASP A 148 -2.81 -11.49 -7.12
CA ASP A 148 -1.75 -12.19 -6.49
C ASP A 148 -1.06 -13.12 -7.49
N VAL A 149 0.01 -12.66 -8.08
CA VAL A 149 0.90 -13.53 -8.84
C VAL A 149 1.78 -14.30 -7.85
N GLY A 150 1.17 -15.21 -7.09
CA GLY A 150 1.91 -16.02 -6.11
C GLY A 150 1.33 -16.06 -4.70
N GLY A 151 0.12 -15.53 -4.47
CA GLY A 151 -0.55 -15.48 -3.17
C GLY A 151 -0.27 -14.17 -2.42
N LEU A 152 -1.23 -13.73 -1.59
CA LEU A 152 -1.04 -12.58 -0.72
C LEU A 152 0.24 -12.78 0.11
N PRO A 153 1.12 -11.78 0.18
CA PRO A 153 2.26 -11.89 1.09
C PRO A 153 1.76 -12.23 2.50
N ALA A 154 2.47 -13.10 3.21
CA ALA A 154 2.04 -13.58 4.53
C ALA A 154 1.69 -12.44 5.50
N TRP A 155 2.37 -11.28 5.37
CA TRP A 155 2.12 -10.09 6.18
C TRP A 155 0.83 -9.33 5.83
N LEU A 156 0.16 -9.67 4.74
CA LEU A 156 -1.16 -9.14 4.34
C LEU A 156 -2.29 -10.14 4.55
N SER A 157 -2.03 -11.27 5.19
CA SER A 157 -3.05 -12.28 5.43
C SER A 157 -3.83 -11.99 6.71
N SER A 158 -5.04 -12.54 6.77
CA SER A 158 -5.79 -12.72 8.01
C SER A 158 -5.98 -14.22 8.20
N PRO A 159 -5.29 -14.83 9.16
CA PRO A 159 -5.45 -16.24 9.44
C PRO A 159 -6.84 -16.56 10.01
N GLN A 160 -7.18 -17.83 10.12
CA GLN A 160 -8.50 -18.27 10.62
C GLN A 160 -8.65 -18.07 12.14
N SER A 161 -7.53 -18.11 12.87
CA SER A 161 -7.52 -17.95 14.34
C SER A 161 -6.37 -17.06 14.80
N ALA A 162 -6.50 -16.49 15.99
CA ALA A 162 -5.47 -15.67 16.63
C ALA A 162 -4.15 -16.45 16.83
N ASP A 163 -4.22 -17.76 17.11
CA ASP A 163 -3.05 -18.60 17.35
C ASP A 163 -2.15 -18.77 16.11
N GLU A 164 -2.66 -18.42 14.94
CA GLU A 164 -1.91 -18.47 13.67
C GLU A 164 -1.19 -17.16 13.36
N LEU A 165 -1.44 -16.07 14.10
CA LEU A 165 -0.74 -14.81 13.94
C LEU A 165 0.75 -14.97 14.24
N ARG A 166 1.60 -14.33 13.44
CA ARG A 166 3.05 -14.40 13.58
C ARG A 166 3.63 -12.99 13.62
N SER A 167 4.59 -12.79 14.50
CA SER A 167 5.36 -11.56 14.55
C SER A 167 6.66 -11.69 13.78
N SER A 168 7.08 -10.62 13.12
CA SER A 168 8.38 -10.50 12.48
C SER A 168 9.49 -10.03 13.44
N ILE A 169 9.13 -9.67 14.68
CA ILE A 169 10.10 -9.21 15.67
C ILE A 169 10.98 -10.39 16.13
N SER A 170 12.29 -10.18 16.15
CA SER A 170 13.23 -11.18 16.61
C SER A 170 13.04 -11.53 18.10
N TYR A 171 12.89 -12.81 18.41
CA TYR A 171 12.80 -13.29 19.80
C TYR A 171 14.04 -12.89 20.62
N TYR A 172 15.22 -12.84 20.03
CA TYR A 172 16.44 -12.39 20.69
C TYR A 172 16.34 -10.94 21.16
N TYR A 173 15.78 -10.08 20.32
CA TYR A 173 15.58 -8.68 20.65
C TYR A 173 14.56 -8.49 21.77
N LEU A 174 13.40 -9.14 21.65
CA LEU A 174 12.32 -9.04 22.63
C LEU A 174 12.73 -9.61 23.99
N ALA A 175 13.38 -10.79 23.99
CA ALA A 175 13.93 -11.39 25.19
C ALA A 175 14.97 -10.47 25.88
N GLY A 176 15.82 -9.82 25.09
CA GLY A 176 16.77 -8.84 25.59
C GLY A 176 16.10 -7.67 26.32
N ILE A 177 15.02 -7.12 25.77
CA ILE A 177 14.22 -6.06 26.42
C ILE A 177 13.61 -6.56 27.74
N LEU A 178 13.01 -7.75 27.75
CA LEU A 178 12.36 -8.32 28.94
C LEU A 178 13.36 -8.60 30.06
N ILE A 179 14.56 -9.04 29.73
CA ILE A 179 15.64 -9.24 30.69
C ILE A 179 16.14 -7.90 31.23
N GLN A 180 16.42 -6.92 30.36
CA GLN A 180 16.95 -5.61 30.76
C GLN A 180 15.98 -4.82 31.65
N ASN A 181 14.69 -4.94 31.45
CA ASN A 181 13.68 -4.25 32.28
C ASN A 181 13.29 -5.03 33.53
N GLY A 182 13.88 -6.20 33.75
CA GLY A 182 13.64 -7.03 34.94
C GLY A 182 12.35 -7.85 34.92
N ALA A 183 11.65 -7.94 33.78
CA ALA A 183 10.49 -8.81 33.63
C ALA A 183 10.88 -10.29 33.62
N VAL A 184 12.10 -10.59 33.19
CA VAL A 184 12.67 -11.95 33.19
C VAL A 184 13.99 -11.94 33.95
N ASP A 185 14.13 -12.85 34.93
CA ASP A 185 15.40 -13.11 35.61
C ASP A 185 16.21 -14.15 34.84
N ALA A 186 17.30 -13.72 34.22
CA ALA A 186 18.23 -14.56 33.50
C ALA A 186 19.62 -14.69 34.20
N GLY A 187 19.70 -14.39 35.50
CA GLY A 187 20.97 -14.41 36.27
C GLY A 187 21.67 -15.78 36.31
N MET A 188 20.97 -16.88 35.96
CA MET A 188 21.58 -18.20 35.80
C MET A 188 22.31 -18.38 34.44
N CYS A 189 22.10 -17.45 33.50
CA CYS A 189 22.73 -17.49 32.18
C CYS A 189 24.09 -16.77 32.15
N PRO A 190 25.02 -17.16 31.26
CA PRO A 190 26.21 -16.38 31.01
C PRO A 190 25.90 -14.91 30.64
N ASN A 191 26.57 -13.96 31.26
CA ASN A 191 26.36 -12.53 31.11
C ASN A 191 24.89 -12.11 31.34
N ASP A 192 24.26 -12.68 32.35
CA ASP A 192 22.86 -12.41 32.71
C ASP A 192 21.90 -12.56 31.53
N GLY A 193 22.17 -13.51 30.63
CA GLY A 193 21.34 -13.80 29.48
C GLY A 193 21.50 -12.83 28.28
N LEU A 194 22.43 -11.85 28.35
CA LEU A 194 22.58 -10.80 27.34
C LEU A 194 23.88 -10.92 26.53
N GLN A 195 23.87 -10.37 25.35
CA GLN A 195 25.02 -10.06 24.51
C GLN A 195 25.48 -8.61 24.75
N LYS A 196 26.64 -8.23 24.21
CA LYS A 196 27.21 -6.87 24.39
C LYS A 196 26.31 -5.75 23.82
N ASP A 197 25.51 -6.04 22.84
CA ASP A 197 24.56 -5.13 22.19
C ASP A 197 23.20 -5.05 22.89
N GLY A 198 23.03 -5.77 24.02
CA GLY A 198 21.79 -5.80 24.77
C GLY A 198 20.74 -6.78 24.25
N VAL A 199 21.02 -7.49 23.17
CA VAL A 199 20.17 -8.58 22.66
C VAL A 199 20.39 -9.81 23.53
N ALA A 200 19.35 -10.64 23.72
CA ALA A 200 19.50 -11.86 24.50
C ALA A 200 20.46 -12.86 23.81
N ASN A 201 21.26 -13.56 24.59
CA ASN A 201 22.00 -14.71 24.11
C ASN A 201 21.10 -15.97 24.07
N ALA A 202 21.58 -17.09 23.56
CA ALA A 202 20.80 -18.31 23.42
C ALA A 202 20.16 -18.79 24.74
N CYS A 203 20.89 -18.67 25.86
CA CYS A 203 20.38 -19.01 27.19
C CYS A 203 19.29 -18.01 27.63
N GLY A 204 19.52 -16.70 27.44
CA GLY A 204 18.55 -15.66 27.75
C GLY A 204 17.25 -15.81 26.97
N VAL A 205 17.33 -16.13 25.66
CA VAL A 205 16.13 -16.43 24.86
C VAL A 205 15.37 -17.64 25.41
N GLN A 206 16.07 -18.71 25.77
CA GLN A 206 15.43 -19.92 26.29
C GLN A 206 14.70 -19.66 27.61
N VAL A 207 15.31 -18.88 28.51
CA VAL A 207 14.69 -18.51 29.79
C VAL A 207 13.52 -17.55 29.60
N ALA A 208 13.64 -16.60 28.69
CA ALA A 208 12.61 -15.58 28.45
C ALA A 208 11.46 -16.05 27.57
N MET A 209 11.56 -17.19 26.89
CA MET A 209 10.59 -17.63 25.88
C MET A 209 9.13 -17.62 26.34
N PRO A 210 8.77 -18.07 27.54
CA PRO A 210 7.37 -18.01 28.01
C PRO A 210 6.84 -16.56 28.03
N GLU A 211 7.58 -15.64 28.62
CA GLU A 211 7.21 -14.24 28.72
C GLU A 211 7.20 -13.54 27.34
N VAL A 212 8.14 -13.91 26.47
CA VAL A 212 8.18 -13.41 25.09
C VAL A 212 6.90 -13.77 24.35
N LEU A 213 6.47 -15.01 24.44
CA LEU A 213 5.24 -15.49 23.78
C LEU A 213 4.00 -14.84 24.39
N GLU A 214 3.91 -14.74 25.71
CA GLU A 214 2.80 -14.08 26.38
C GLU A 214 2.70 -12.62 25.97
N TRP A 215 3.81 -11.88 26.05
CA TRP A 215 3.85 -10.47 25.69
C TRP A 215 3.53 -10.23 24.22
N GLN A 216 4.03 -11.06 23.33
CA GLN A 216 3.85 -10.94 21.90
C GLN A 216 2.42 -11.23 21.45
N ASN A 217 1.73 -12.18 22.15
CA ASN A 217 0.42 -12.66 21.71
C ASN A 217 -0.75 -12.05 22.51
N ARG A 218 -0.45 -11.19 23.48
CA ARG A 218 -1.45 -10.63 24.42
C ARG A 218 -2.62 -9.89 23.76
N PHE A 219 -2.44 -9.40 22.53
CA PHE A 219 -3.46 -8.64 21.78
C PHE A 219 -3.97 -9.38 20.55
N ASP A 220 -3.64 -10.65 20.37
CA ASP A 220 -3.99 -11.38 19.15
C ASP A 220 -5.49 -11.50 18.93
N ALA A 221 -6.24 -11.68 20.01
CA ALA A 221 -7.71 -11.72 19.96
C ALA A 221 -8.30 -10.38 19.52
N GLU A 222 -7.82 -9.27 20.08
CA GLU A 222 -8.21 -7.91 19.72
C GLU A 222 -7.81 -7.58 18.28
N ILE A 223 -6.62 -7.96 17.85
CA ILE A 223 -6.15 -7.79 16.49
C ILE A 223 -7.08 -8.51 15.50
N MET A 224 -7.46 -9.75 15.80
CA MET A 224 -8.40 -10.50 14.96
C MET A 224 -9.77 -9.83 14.90
N GLN A 225 -10.28 -9.36 16.03
CA GLN A 225 -11.58 -8.66 16.07
C GLN A 225 -11.54 -7.37 15.25
N VAL A 226 -10.50 -6.52 15.45
CA VAL A 226 -10.34 -5.28 14.69
C VAL A 226 -10.18 -5.57 13.20
N SER A 227 -9.44 -6.62 12.84
CA SER A 227 -9.29 -7.04 11.45
C SER A 227 -10.64 -7.40 10.81
N GLN A 228 -11.50 -8.12 11.52
CA GLN A 228 -12.84 -8.47 11.04
C GLN A 228 -13.73 -7.23 10.88
N ASP A 229 -13.66 -6.31 11.83
CA ASP A 229 -14.51 -5.10 11.84
C ASP A 229 -14.08 -4.08 10.78
N THR A 230 -12.78 -3.99 10.46
CA THR A 230 -12.22 -2.95 9.59
C THR A 230 -11.79 -3.44 8.21
N GLY A 231 -11.63 -4.76 8.04
CA GLY A 231 -11.06 -5.35 6.83
C GLY A 231 -9.53 -5.17 6.70
N VAL A 232 -8.86 -4.58 7.72
CA VAL A 232 -7.39 -4.49 7.73
C VAL A 232 -6.81 -5.88 8.03
N PRO A 233 -5.86 -6.40 7.22
CA PRO A 233 -5.29 -7.72 7.44
C PRO A 233 -4.69 -7.87 8.85
N ALA A 234 -5.10 -8.90 9.58
CA ALA A 234 -4.68 -9.12 10.96
C ALA A 234 -3.16 -9.27 11.09
N GLN A 235 -2.53 -9.95 10.14
CA GLN A 235 -1.08 -10.14 10.12
C GLN A 235 -0.32 -8.83 9.90
N LEU A 236 -0.89 -7.88 9.16
CA LEU A 236 -0.34 -6.53 9.02
C LEU A 236 -0.38 -5.79 10.36
N VAL A 237 -1.52 -5.79 11.05
CA VAL A 237 -1.67 -5.13 12.37
C VAL A 237 -0.72 -5.74 13.39
N LYS A 238 -0.52 -7.06 13.37
CA LYS A 238 0.41 -7.77 14.26
C LYS A 238 1.86 -7.31 14.11
N ASN A 239 2.26 -6.83 12.93
CA ASN A 239 3.65 -6.47 12.60
C ASN A 239 3.92 -4.95 12.58
N ILE A 240 2.95 -4.12 12.94
CA ILE A 240 3.14 -2.69 13.18
C ILE A 240 3.49 -2.43 14.64
#